data_c751fe7f298d3a7680e783264f2dac90
#
_entry.id   c751fe7f298d3a7680e783264f2dac90
#
_cell.length_a   1.000
_cell.length_b   1.000
_cell.length_c   1.000
_cell.angle_alpha   90.00
_cell.angle_beta   90.00
_cell.angle_gamma   90.00
#
_symmetry.space_group_name_H-M   'P 1'
#
loop_
_entity.id
_entity.type
_entity.pdbx_description
1 polymer ?
#
loop_
_entity_poly.entity_id
_entity_poly.type
_entity_poly.pdbx_seq_one_letter_code
_entity_poly.pdbx_strand_id
1 'polypeptide(L)'
;MKFITGKIKKYNYIYSMKNITMYSGPMCAFCDAAKRLLKRNNLEYKVIDVSTGPEIRDEMIQKANGRRTIPQIFFNDEHIGGYQELRDLEKNGQLEASLK
;
A
#
# COMPACT_ATOMS: atom_id res chain seq x y z
N MET A 1 -16.29 30.38 7.07
CA MET A 1 -14.91 30.11 7.48
C MET A 1 -14.74 28.71 8.04
N LYS A 2 -15.53 28.34 8.99
CA LYS A 2 -15.45 27.00 9.57
C LYS A 2 -15.60 25.92 8.55
N PHE A 3 -16.50 26.11 7.66
CA PHE A 3 -16.78 25.18 6.59
C PHE A 3 -15.54 24.96 5.72
N ILE A 4 -14.87 26.06 5.39
CA ILE A 4 -13.63 25.99 4.61
C ILE A 4 -12.52 25.34 5.43
N THR A 5 -12.45 25.67 6.69
CA THR A 5 -11.47 25.12 7.60
C THR A 5 -11.60 23.60 7.69
N GLY A 6 -12.83 23.10 7.77
CA GLY A 6 -13.05 21.66 7.79
C GLY A 6 -12.58 20.99 6.53
N LYS A 7 -12.78 21.63 5.39
CA LYS A 7 -12.36 21.12 4.13
C LYS A 7 -10.84 21.06 4.03
N ILE A 8 -10.18 22.11 4.47
CA ILE A 8 -8.73 22.17 4.50
C ILE A 8 -8.17 21.09 5.41
N LYS A 9 -8.81 20.88 6.54
CA LYS A 9 -8.40 19.87 7.49
C LYS A 9 -8.42 18.47 6.86
N LYS A 10 -9.46 18.17 6.11
CA LYS A 10 -9.56 16.91 5.42
C LYS A 10 -8.43 16.74 4.40
N TYR A 11 -8.14 17.80 3.69
CA TYR A 11 -7.08 17.80 2.71
C TYR A 11 -5.72 17.57 3.36
N ASN A 12 -5.46 18.24 4.48
CA ASN A 12 -4.22 18.06 5.21
C ASN A 12 -4.07 16.64 5.75
N TYR A 13 -5.17 16.04 6.15
CA TYR A 13 -5.16 14.66 6.62
C TYR A 13 -4.64 13.73 5.52
N ILE A 14 -5.15 13.89 4.31
CA ILE A 14 -4.71 13.08 3.18
C ILE A 14 -3.22 13.26 2.93
N TYR A 15 -2.73 14.48 2.99
CA TYR A 15 -1.31 14.76 2.79
C TYR A 15 -0.43 14.19 3.88
N SER A 16 -0.96 14.03 5.09
CA SER A 16 -0.15 13.51 6.19
C SER A 16 -0.09 12.00 6.21
N MET A 17 -0.82 11.33 5.35
CA MET A 17 -0.79 9.88 5.28
C MET A 17 0.48 9.39 4.59
N LYS A 18 0.93 8.22 5.01
CA LYS A 18 2.06 7.57 4.37
C LYS A 18 1.71 7.17 2.94
N ASN A 19 2.69 7.16 2.08
CA ASN A 19 2.53 6.70 0.71
C ASN A 19 2.46 5.18 0.69
N ILE A 20 1.59 4.66 -0.15
CA ILE A 20 1.45 3.21 -0.30
C ILE A 20 2.09 2.80 -1.61
N THR A 21 3.01 1.85 -1.54
CA THR A 21 3.65 1.27 -2.72
C THR A 21 3.42 -0.23 -2.72
N MET A 22 3.04 -0.76 -3.86
CA MET A 22 2.81 -2.19 -4.03
C MET A 22 3.67 -2.71 -5.19
N TYR A 23 4.53 -3.67 -4.89
CA TYR A 23 5.20 -4.44 -5.94
C TYR A 23 4.24 -5.52 -6.39
N SER A 24 3.99 -5.58 -7.68
CA SER A 24 2.95 -6.41 -8.27
C SER A 24 3.46 -7.05 -9.56
N GLY A 25 2.63 -7.83 -10.21
CA GLY A 25 2.94 -8.43 -11.49
C GLY A 25 1.69 -8.97 -12.14
N PRO A 26 1.81 -9.50 -13.38
CA PRO A 26 0.65 -10.03 -14.10
C PRO A 26 0.17 -11.34 -13.48
N MET A 27 -1.10 -11.67 -13.76
CA MET A 27 -1.71 -12.94 -13.38
C MET A 27 -1.55 -13.24 -11.89
N CYS A 28 -1.81 -12.26 -11.06
CA CYS A 28 -1.63 -12.37 -9.62
C CYS A 28 -2.93 -12.04 -8.91
N ALA A 29 -3.65 -13.08 -8.47
CA ALA A 29 -4.95 -12.91 -7.82
C ALA A 29 -4.82 -12.14 -6.51
N PHE A 30 -3.77 -12.39 -5.74
CA PHE A 30 -3.57 -11.67 -4.49
C PHE A 30 -3.18 -10.21 -4.71
N CYS A 31 -2.50 -9.91 -5.81
CA CYS A 31 -2.24 -8.53 -6.18
C CYS A 31 -3.54 -7.80 -6.47
N ASP A 32 -4.43 -8.44 -7.22
CA ASP A 32 -5.73 -7.85 -7.53
C ASP A 32 -6.57 -7.67 -6.26
N ALA A 33 -6.53 -8.64 -5.35
CA ALA A 33 -7.25 -8.55 -4.10
C ALA A 33 -6.74 -7.39 -3.26
N ALA A 34 -5.42 -7.20 -3.21
CA ALA A 34 -4.82 -6.09 -2.48
C ALA A 34 -5.23 -4.75 -3.07
N LYS A 35 -5.26 -4.65 -4.39
CA LYS A 35 -5.69 -3.42 -5.05
C LYS A 35 -7.14 -3.10 -4.74
N ARG A 36 -8.01 -4.11 -4.75
CA ARG A 36 -9.41 -3.92 -4.39
C ARG A 36 -9.57 -3.47 -2.95
N LEU A 37 -8.78 -4.03 -2.04
CA LEU A 37 -8.81 -3.65 -0.64
C LEU A 37 -8.45 -2.16 -0.47
N LEU A 38 -7.37 -1.73 -1.10
CA LEU A 38 -6.97 -0.34 -1.02
C LEU A 38 -8.02 0.59 -1.61
N LYS A 39 -8.58 0.19 -2.73
CA LYS A 39 -9.59 1.00 -3.42
C LYS A 39 -10.86 1.14 -2.60
N ARG A 40 -11.34 0.06 -1.98
CA ARG A 40 -12.57 0.16 -1.16
C ARG A 40 -12.37 0.98 0.10
N ASN A 41 -11.13 1.20 0.48
CA ASN A 41 -10.80 2.07 1.61
C ASN A 41 -10.45 3.49 1.15
N ASN A 42 -10.65 3.80 -0.12
CA ASN A 42 -10.38 5.12 -0.70
C ASN A 42 -8.93 5.54 -0.55
N LEU A 43 -8.02 4.57 -0.66
CA LEU A 43 -6.59 4.83 -0.52
C LEU A 43 -5.92 4.79 -1.89
N GLU A 44 -5.09 5.80 -2.15
CA GLU A 44 -4.28 5.84 -3.35
C GLU A 44 -3.00 5.06 -3.13
N TYR A 45 -2.49 4.47 -4.19
CA TYR A 45 -1.29 3.66 -4.10
C TYR A 45 -0.55 3.67 -5.43
N LYS A 46 0.75 3.40 -5.35
CA LYS A 46 1.62 3.28 -6.50
C LYS A 46 1.93 1.81 -6.74
N VAL A 47 1.92 1.40 -8.00
CA VAL A 47 2.23 0.01 -8.38
C VAL A 47 3.58 0.00 -9.09
N ILE A 48 4.43 -0.94 -8.68
CA ILE A 48 5.70 -1.21 -9.36
C ILE A 48 5.64 -2.64 -9.86
N ASP A 49 5.74 -2.80 -11.18
CA ASP A 49 5.62 -4.10 -11.83
C ASP A 49 6.96 -4.79 -11.86
N VAL A 50 7.08 -5.91 -11.14
CA VAL A 50 8.35 -6.64 -11.04
C VAL A 50 8.69 -7.44 -12.30
N SER A 51 7.75 -7.55 -13.23
CA SER A 51 8.00 -8.26 -14.49
C SER A 51 8.76 -7.39 -15.48
N THR A 52 8.95 -6.10 -15.17
CA THR A 52 9.62 -5.19 -16.09
C THR A 52 11.15 -5.35 -16.10
N GLY A 53 11.71 -6.05 -15.11
CA GLY A 53 13.14 -6.31 -15.10
C GLY A 53 13.55 -7.06 -13.85
N PRO A 54 14.59 -7.90 -13.94
CA PRO A 54 15.07 -8.65 -12.78
C PRO A 54 15.59 -7.76 -11.66
N GLU A 55 16.12 -6.59 -12.00
CA GLU A 55 16.60 -5.65 -10.98
C GLU A 55 15.46 -5.10 -10.13
N ILE A 56 14.27 -4.99 -10.69
CA ILE A 56 13.09 -4.52 -9.94
C ILE A 56 12.66 -5.59 -8.94
N ARG A 57 12.70 -6.83 -9.37
CA ARG A 57 12.38 -7.95 -8.48
C ARG A 57 13.39 -8.06 -7.35
N ASP A 58 14.67 -7.90 -7.67
CA ASP A 58 15.72 -7.92 -6.65
C ASP A 58 15.56 -6.80 -5.64
N GLU A 59 15.19 -5.62 -6.10
CA GLU A 59 14.90 -4.49 -5.22
C GLU A 59 13.78 -4.85 -4.24
N MET A 60 12.70 -5.44 -4.76
CA MET A 60 11.58 -5.86 -3.92
C MET A 60 12.05 -6.84 -2.85
N ILE A 61 12.80 -7.84 -3.24
CA ILE A 61 13.26 -8.88 -2.31
C ILE A 61 14.09 -8.28 -1.19
N GLN A 62 15.00 -7.37 -1.52
CA GLN A 62 15.81 -6.72 -0.52
C GLN A 62 14.97 -5.89 0.45
N LYS A 63 14.04 -5.12 -0.08
CA LYS A 63 13.18 -4.27 0.75
C LYS A 63 12.17 -5.08 1.57
N ALA A 64 11.79 -6.24 1.07
CA ALA A 64 10.78 -7.08 1.69
C ALA A 64 11.38 -8.14 2.62
N ASN A 65 12.58 -7.86 3.13
CA ASN A 65 13.25 -8.74 4.10
C ASN A 65 13.42 -10.17 3.57
N GLY A 66 13.70 -10.28 2.28
CA GLY A 66 13.94 -11.56 1.63
C GLY A 66 12.72 -12.24 1.05
N ARG A 67 11.53 -11.69 1.24
CA ARG A 67 10.33 -12.30 0.67
C ARG A 67 10.33 -12.13 -0.85
N ARG A 68 9.94 -13.18 -1.53
CA ARG A 68 10.06 -13.25 -2.99
C ARG A 68 8.71 -13.25 -3.70
N THR A 69 7.63 -13.26 -2.94
CA THR A 69 6.27 -13.34 -3.51
C THR A 69 5.69 -11.95 -3.77
N ILE A 70 4.68 -11.88 -4.62
CA ILE A 70 3.91 -10.67 -4.86
C ILE A 70 2.47 -10.92 -4.43
N PRO A 71 1.77 -9.89 -3.95
CA PRO A 71 2.23 -8.52 -3.82
C PRO A 71 3.11 -8.33 -2.58
N GLN A 72 3.94 -7.28 -2.59
CA GLN A 72 4.62 -6.81 -1.39
C GLN A 72 4.27 -5.34 -1.22
N ILE A 73 3.77 -4.98 -0.04
CA ILE A 73 3.20 -3.66 0.21
C ILE A 73 4.04 -2.91 1.23
N PHE A 74 4.22 -1.61 0.98
CA PHE A 74 5.02 -0.73 1.82
C PHE A 74 4.23 0.54 2.13
N PHE A 75 4.30 0.98 3.38
CA PHE A 75 3.80 2.29 3.79
C PHE A 75 5.03 3.17 4.02
N ASN A 76 5.27 4.12 3.11
CA ASN A 76 6.56 4.77 2.98
C ASN A 76 7.62 3.68 2.78
N ASP A 77 8.64 3.63 3.61
CA ASP A 77 9.67 2.59 3.52
C ASP A 77 9.42 1.41 4.43
N GLU A 78 8.33 1.44 5.17
CA GLU A 78 8.00 0.37 6.10
C GLU A 78 7.37 -0.81 5.37
N HIS A 79 7.96 -1.99 5.52
CA HIS A 79 7.45 -3.20 4.89
C HIS A 79 6.26 -3.74 5.67
N ILE A 80 5.10 -3.73 5.02
CA ILE A 80 3.87 -4.27 5.62
C ILE A 80 3.78 -5.77 5.39
N GLY A 81 4.10 -6.21 4.19
CA GLY A 81 4.01 -7.63 3.83
C GLY A 81 3.21 -7.82 2.55
N GLY A 82 2.54 -8.95 2.45
CA GLY A 82 1.71 -9.29 1.31
C GLY A 82 0.24 -8.98 1.57
N TYR A 83 -0.61 -9.63 0.79
CA TYR A 83 -2.05 -9.42 0.90
C TYR A 83 -2.57 -9.76 2.29
N GLN A 84 -2.11 -10.88 2.87
CA GLN A 84 -2.63 -11.32 4.16
C GLN A 84 -2.37 -10.29 5.26
N GLU A 85 -1.16 -9.76 5.31
CA GLU A 85 -0.82 -8.75 6.30
C GLU A 85 -1.64 -7.49 6.12
N LEU A 86 -1.85 -7.08 4.87
CA LEU A 86 -2.68 -5.92 4.57
C LEU A 86 -4.13 -6.16 4.98
N ARG A 87 -4.65 -7.34 4.69
CA ARG A 87 -6.01 -7.74 5.05
C ARG A 87 -6.19 -7.76 6.56
N ASP A 88 -5.17 -8.22 7.28
CA ASP A 88 -5.22 -8.25 8.74
C ASP A 88 -5.32 -6.85 9.32
N LEU A 89 -4.59 -5.89 8.76
CA LEU A 89 -4.69 -4.50 9.20
C LEU A 89 -6.12 -3.98 9.00
N GLU A 90 -6.71 -4.26 7.86
CA GLU A 90 -8.08 -3.84 7.59
C GLU A 90 -9.06 -4.49 8.56
N LYS A 91 -8.93 -5.79 8.71
CA LYS A 91 -9.83 -6.58 9.56
C LYS A 91 -9.79 -6.14 11.01
N ASN A 92 -8.61 -5.78 11.50
CA ASN A 92 -8.42 -5.37 12.88
C ASN A 92 -8.67 -3.89 13.10
N GLY A 93 -9.09 -3.16 12.07
CA GLY A 93 -9.38 -1.74 12.18
C GLY A 93 -8.13 -0.88 12.35
N GLN A 94 -6.97 -1.37 11.93
CA GLN A 94 -5.70 -0.69 12.13
C GLN A 94 -5.10 -0.11 10.86
N LEU A 95 -5.79 -0.26 9.73
CA LEU A 95 -5.24 0.17 8.44
C LEU A 95 -4.96 1.67 8.43
N GLU A 96 -5.95 2.46 8.81
CA GLU A 96 -5.81 3.91 8.80
C GLU A 96 -4.76 4.39 9.79
N ALA A 97 -4.76 3.80 10.99
CA ALA A 97 -3.79 4.17 12.02
C ALA A 97 -2.36 3.89 11.55
N SER A 98 -2.17 2.80 10.80
CA SER A 98 -0.85 2.43 10.30
C SER A 98 -0.35 3.39 9.21
N LEU A 99 -1.25 4.15 8.61
CA LEU A 99 -0.91 5.10 7.54
C LEU A 99 -0.64 6.51 8.05
N LYS A 100 -0.88 6.76 9.30
CA LYS A 100 -0.65 8.10 9.88
C LYS A 100 0.82 8.36 10.25
#